data_56f43dcbd07adf69f9b56556b519f718
#
_entry.id   56f43dcbd07adf69f9b56556b519f718
#
_cell.length_a   1.000
_cell.length_b   1.000
_cell.length_c   1.000
_cell.angle_alpha   90.00
_cell.angle_beta   90.00
_cell.angle_gamma   90.00
#
_symmetry.space_group_name_H-M   'P 1'
#
loop_
_entity.id
_entity.type
_entity.pdbx_description
1 polymer ?
#
loop_
_entity_poly.entity_id
_entity_poly.type
_entity_poly.pdbx_seq_one_letter_code
_entity_poly.pdbx_strand_id
1 'polypeptide(L)'
;SDALNIVTPTTTHFELAKQLLAQGKHVLVEKPMTDNTAQAAELVQLAQTNNRVLQVGHVERFNPIFQYLETVATEPRFIETHRLSPYPARSTDIGVVLDLMIHDLDVVLAFVKSQVVSVDSVGIPVLSKSEDIANTRLRFANGCVANLTVSRVSPERMRKIRVFSGGEMPSYISLDYREQKG
;
A
#
# COMPACT_ATOMS: atom_id res chain seq x y z
N SER A 1 1.09 -29.64 3.35
CA SER A 1 1.68 -28.30 3.48
C SER A 1 1.08 -27.58 4.67
N ASP A 2 1.90 -26.92 5.49
CA ASP A 2 1.43 -26.18 6.68
C ASP A 2 1.19 -24.69 6.38
N ALA A 3 1.72 -24.21 5.26
CA ALA A 3 1.55 -22.85 4.76
C ALA A 3 1.25 -22.85 3.26
N LEU A 4 0.42 -21.91 2.81
CA LEU A 4 0.01 -21.76 1.42
C LEU A 4 0.04 -20.28 1.01
N ASN A 5 0.37 -20.06 -0.28
CA ASN A 5 0.32 -18.75 -0.91
C ASN A 5 -0.92 -18.66 -1.80
N ILE A 6 -1.64 -17.54 -1.68
CA ILE A 6 -2.79 -17.20 -2.53
C ILE A 6 -2.34 -16.09 -3.49
N VAL A 7 -2.22 -16.43 -4.77
CA VAL A 7 -1.80 -15.55 -5.88
C VAL A 7 -2.85 -15.66 -7.00
N THR A 8 -4.07 -15.32 -6.67
CA THR A 8 -5.25 -15.44 -7.53
C THR A 8 -5.86 -14.05 -7.75
N PRO A 9 -6.91 -13.87 -8.56
CA PRO A 9 -7.64 -12.61 -8.60
C PRO A 9 -8.22 -12.22 -7.24
N THR A 10 -8.23 -10.92 -6.95
CA THR A 10 -8.65 -10.35 -5.64
C THR A 10 -10.01 -10.88 -5.17
N THR A 11 -10.95 -11.03 -6.08
CA THR A 11 -12.31 -11.53 -5.80
C THR A 11 -12.36 -12.92 -5.16
N THR A 12 -11.29 -13.70 -5.26
CA THR A 12 -11.21 -15.06 -4.68
C THR A 12 -10.41 -15.11 -3.38
N HIS A 13 -9.71 -14.05 -3.00
CA HIS A 13 -8.81 -14.03 -1.85
C HIS A 13 -9.53 -14.37 -0.55
N PHE A 14 -10.67 -13.74 -0.30
CA PHE A 14 -11.43 -13.93 0.94
C PHE A 14 -11.82 -15.39 1.17
N GLU A 15 -12.50 -16.01 0.21
CA GLU A 15 -13.02 -17.38 0.35
C GLU A 15 -11.88 -18.40 0.49
N LEU A 16 -10.82 -18.25 -0.31
CA LEU A 16 -9.67 -19.15 -0.24
C LEU A 16 -8.92 -19.01 1.09
N ALA A 17 -8.65 -17.78 1.54
CA ALA A 17 -7.97 -17.53 2.80
C ALA A 17 -8.79 -18.03 3.99
N LYS A 18 -10.10 -17.80 3.99
CA LYS A 18 -11.03 -18.26 5.02
C LYS A 18 -11.01 -19.78 5.15
N GLN A 19 -11.12 -20.50 4.03
CA GLN A 19 -11.07 -21.96 4.01
C GLN A 19 -9.75 -22.50 4.56
N LEU A 20 -8.62 -21.93 4.12
CA LEU A 20 -7.30 -22.39 4.53
C LEU A 20 -7.02 -22.12 6.01
N LEU A 21 -7.37 -20.94 6.51
CA LEU A 21 -7.25 -20.60 7.92
C LEU A 21 -8.12 -21.49 8.80
N ALA A 22 -9.35 -21.78 8.37
CA ALA A 22 -10.26 -22.71 9.08
C ALA A 22 -9.71 -24.15 9.13
N GLN A 23 -8.95 -24.56 8.12
CA GLN A 23 -8.25 -25.85 8.08
C GLN A 23 -6.94 -25.84 8.88
N GLY A 24 -6.64 -24.76 9.61
CA GLY A 24 -5.44 -24.63 10.42
C GLY A 24 -4.16 -24.42 9.61
N LYS A 25 -4.23 -23.81 8.43
CA LYS A 25 -3.07 -23.48 7.60
C LYS A 25 -2.61 -22.05 7.83
N HIS A 26 -1.31 -21.81 7.69
CA HIS A 26 -0.76 -20.46 7.56
C HIS A 26 -0.98 -19.96 6.14
N VAL A 27 -1.29 -18.69 6.00
CA VAL A 27 -1.65 -18.09 4.69
C VAL A 27 -0.82 -16.85 4.41
N LEU A 28 -0.20 -16.80 3.24
CA LEU A 28 0.27 -15.58 2.60
C LEU A 28 -0.67 -15.27 1.44
N VAL A 29 -1.30 -14.10 1.45
CA VAL A 29 -2.21 -13.66 0.40
C VAL A 29 -1.66 -12.41 -0.29
N GLU A 30 -1.76 -12.35 -1.62
CA GLU A 30 -1.39 -11.15 -2.37
C GLU A 30 -2.27 -9.95 -2.02
N LYS A 31 -1.72 -8.77 -2.24
CA LYS A 31 -2.45 -7.50 -2.10
C LYS A 31 -3.49 -7.31 -3.25
N PRO A 32 -4.62 -6.67 -2.98
CA PRO A 32 -5.17 -6.37 -1.68
C PRO A 32 -5.64 -7.66 -0.99
N MET A 33 -5.58 -7.71 0.34
CA MET A 33 -6.00 -8.90 1.10
C MET A 33 -7.44 -9.31 0.77
N THR A 34 -8.31 -8.33 0.66
CA THR A 34 -9.73 -8.44 0.29
C THR A 34 -10.18 -7.17 -0.43
N ASP A 35 -11.38 -7.16 -0.97
CA ASP A 35 -11.98 -5.99 -1.61
C ASP A 35 -12.73 -5.06 -0.63
N ASN A 36 -12.96 -5.51 0.61
CA ASN A 36 -13.63 -4.70 1.64
C ASN A 36 -13.09 -4.99 3.04
N THR A 37 -13.27 -4.03 3.93
CA THR A 37 -12.74 -4.07 5.31
C THR A 37 -13.42 -5.09 6.21
N ALA A 38 -14.68 -5.43 5.98
CA ALA A 38 -15.40 -6.41 6.79
C ALA A 38 -14.81 -7.82 6.60
N GLN A 39 -14.57 -8.20 5.36
CA GLN A 39 -13.90 -9.47 5.03
C GLN A 39 -12.47 -9.51 5.59
N ALA A 40 -11.73 -8.40 5.49
CA ALA A 40 -10.39 -8.30 6.06
C ALA A 40 -10.40 -8.52 7.58
N ALA A 41 -11.32 -7.90 8.30
CA ALA A 41 -11.47 -8.07 9.73
C ALA A 41 -11.83 -9.52 10.11
N GLU A 42 -12.69 -10.17 9.34
CA GLU A 42 -13.04 -11.58 9.54
C GLU A 42 -11.83 -12.50 9.39
N LEU A 43 -11.01 -12.30 8.35
CA LEU A 43 -9.79 -13.10 8.15
C LEU A 43 -8.79 -12.91 9.29
N VAL A 44 -8.59 -11.68 9.75
CA VAL A 44 -7.71 -11.38 10.89
C VAL A 44 -8.20 -12.09 12.15
N GLN A 45 -9.50 -12.00 12.45
CA GLN A 45 -10.10 -12.67 13.60
C GLN A 45 -9.95 -14.19 13.50
N LEU A 46 -10.20 -14.77 12.33
CA LEU A 46 -10.08 -16.21 12.09
C LEU A 46 -8.64 -16.70 12.27
N ALA A 47 -7.67 -15.94 11.76
CA ALA A 47 -6.25 -16.26 11.93
C ALA A 47 -5.84 -16.25 13.40
N GLN A 48 -6.28 -15.24 14.17
CA GLN A 48 -6.03 -15.15 15.61
C GLN A 48 -6.66 -16.30 16.37
N THR A 49 -7.94 -16.59 16.11
CA THR A 49 -8.69 -17.67 16.78
C THR A 49 -8.04 -19.05 16.56
N ASN A 50 -7.54 -19.30 15.35
CA ASN A 50 -6.89 -20.56 15.02
C ASN A 50 -5.38 -20.59 15.30
N ASN A 51 -4.82 -19.50 15.85
CA ASN A 51 -3.39 -19.33 16.06
C ASN A 51 -2.57 -19.59 14.79
N ARG A 52 -2.96 -18.94 13.69
CA ARG A 52 -2.30 -19.07 12.36
C ARG A 52 -1.78 -17.72 11.90
N VAL A 53 -0.72 -17.77 11.11
CA VAL A 53 -0.17 -16.58 10.46
C VAL A 53 -1.03 -16.27 9.24
N LEU A 54 -1.49 -15.01 9.17
CA LEU A 54 -2.04 -14.39 7.96
C LEU A 54 -1.11 -13.25 7.58
N GLN A 55 -0.42 -13.38 6.45
CA GLN A 55 0.51 -12.40 5.92
C GLN A 55 -0.02 -11.85 4.61
N VAL A 56 0.04 -10.52 4.43
CA VAL A 56 -0.29 -9.88 3.16
C VAL A 56 1.00 -9.56 2.38
N GLY A 57 0.96 -9.72 1.06
CA GLY A 57 2.09 -9.53 0.15
C GLY A 57 2.48 -8.06 -0.08
N HIS A 58 2.70 -7.29 0.98
CA HIS A 58 3.19 -5.91 0.90
C HIS A 58 4.70 -5.86 0.67
N VAL A 59 5.11 -6.25 -0.53
CA VAL A 59 6.53 -6.47 -0.88
C VAL A 59 7.37 -5.20 -0.92
N GLU A 60 6.76 -4.01 -1.07
CA GLU A 60 7.49 -2.73 -1.08
C GLU A 60 8.19 -2.43 0.25
N ARG A 61 7.77 -3.01 1.36
CA ARG A 61 8.49 -2.91 2.66
C ARG A 61 9.87 -3.53 2.62
N PHE A 62 10.11 -4.47 1.73
CA PHE A 62 11.40 -5.15 1.56
C PHE A 62 12.26 -4.50 0.47
N ASN A 63 11.78 -3.42 -0.14
CA ASN A 63 12.54 -2.69 -1.13
C ASN A 63 13.74 -1.99 -0.46
N PRO A 64 14.98 -2.16 -0.98
CA PRO A 64 16.17 -1.52 -0.42
C PRO A 64 16.05 0.00 -0.29
N ILE A 65 15.34 0.65 -1.20
CA ILE A 65 15.06 2.09 -1.15
C ILE A 65 14.28 2.47 0.11
N PHE A 66 13.29 1.67 0.49
CA PHE A 66 12.52 1.92 1.71
C PHE A 66 13.38 1.70 2.97
N GLN A 67 14.18 0.64 3.00
CA GLN A 67 15.11 0.40 4.09
C GLN A 67 16.12 1.54 4.24
N TYR A 68 16.64 2.05 3.13
CA TYR A 68 17.51 3.23 3.16
C TYR A 68 16.78 4.47 3.70
N LEU A 69 15.55 4.72 3.27
CA LEU A 69 14.74 5.85 3.75
C LEU A 69 14.60 5.83 5.28
N GLU A 70 14.36 4.68 5.89
CA GLU A 70 14.24 4.53 7.35
C GLU A 70 15.52 4.91 8.11
N THR A 71 16.67 4.83 7.47
CA THR A 71 17.96 5.19 8.10
C THR A 71 18.29 6.68 8.03
N VAL A 72 17.75 7.39 7.02
CA VAL A 72 18.16 8.78 6.72
C VAL A 72 17.09 9.82 7.04
N ALA A 73 15.82 9.44 7.16
CA ALA A 73 14.71 10.34 7.45
C ALA A 73 14.05 9.99 8.80
N THR A 74 14.44 10.70 9.85
CA THR A 74 14.04 10.37 11.22
C THR A 74 12.76 11.06 11.69
N GLU A 75 12.48 12.29 11.22
CA GLU A 75 11.32 13.09 11.60
C GLU A 75 10.54 13.57 10.37
N PRO A 76 9.78 12.70 9.69
CA PRO A 76 9.02 13.11 8.51
C PRO A 76 7.96 14.13 8.87
N ARG A 77 7.98 15.28 8.19
CA ARG A 77 6.99 16.36 8.32
C ARG A 77 6.04 16.40 7.14
N PHE A 78 6.58 16.13 5.94
CA PHE A 78 5.81 16.12 4.72
C PHE A 78 6.31 15.01 3.80
N ILE A 79 5.37 14.26 3.21
CA ILE A 79 5.66 13.16 2.30
C ILE A 79 4.84 13.34 1.02
N GLU A 80 5.47 13.11 -0.12
CA GLU A 80 4.81 13.01 -1.41
C GLU A 80 5.14 11.67 -2.05
N THR A 81 4.12 10.95 -2.53
CA THR A 81 4.32 9.78 -3.38
C THR A 81 3.65 9.96 -4.73
N HIS A 82 4.32 9.45 -5.77
CA HIS A 82 3.78 9.41 -7.13
C HIS A 82 3.98 8.02 -7.70
N ARG A 83 2.88 7.35 -8.02
CA ARG A 83 2.87 6.06 -8.70
C ARG A 83 2.01 6.16 -9.94
N LEU A 84 2.69 6.40 -11.07
CA LEU A 84 2.07 6.67 -12.36
C LEU A 84 2.42 5.56 -13.35
N SER A 85 1.47 5.16 -14.17
CA SER A 85 1.68 4.19 -15.24
C SER A 85 0.75 4.45 -16.44
N PRO A 86 1.11 4.00 -17.65
CA PRO A 86 0.19 3.86 -18.75
C PRO A 86 -0.94 2.89 -18.41
N TYR A 87 -2.05 3.01 -19.15
CA TYR A 87 -3.21 2.15 -18.97
C TYR A 87 -2.85 0.69 -19.26
N PRO A 88 -3.07 -0.23 -18.30
CA PRO A 88 -2.70 -1.62 -18.46
C PRO A 88 -3.74 -2.35 -19.32
N ALA A 89 -3.29 -3.36 -20.07
CA ALA A 89 -4.19 -4.25 -20.81
C ALA A 89 -4.90 -5.28 -19.89
N ARG A 90 -4.53 -5.35 -18.60
CA ARG A 90 -5.02 -6.33 -17.63
C ARG A 90 -5.22 -5.66 -16.27
N SER A 91 -5.96 -6.33 -15.37
CA SER A 91 -6.15 -5.89 -13.96
C SER A 91 -6.86 -4.54 -13.85
N THR A 92 -7.95 -4.38 -14.61
CA THR A 92 -8.84 -3.22 -14.53
C THR A 92 -10.14 -3.51 -13.78
N ASP A 93 -10.20 -4.65 -13.12
CA ASP A 93 -11.30 -5.14 -12.27
C ASP A 93 -11.42 -4.38 -10.94
N ILE A 94 -10.32 -3.81 -10.46
CA ILE A 94 -10.27 -2.97 -9.26
C ILE A 94 -9.77 -1.57 -9.60
N GLY A 95 -10.07 -0.59 -8.73
CA GLY A 95 -9.59 0.79 -8.87
C GLY A 95 -8.12 0.96 -8.47
N VAL A 96 -7.54 2.10 -8.86
CA VAL A 96 -6.12 2.39 -8.60
C VAL A 96 -5.78 2.55 -7.13
N VAL A 97 -6.76 2.78 -6.25
CA VAL A 97 -6.54 2.83 -4.81
C VAL A 97 -6.09 1.44 -4.31
N LEU A 98 -6.85 0.41 -4.62
CA LEU A 98 -6.55 -0.97 -4.22
C LEU A 98 -5.45 -1.63 -5.05
N ASP A 99 -5.21 -1.16 -6.28
CA ASP A 99 -4.15 -1.73 -7.12
C ASP A 99 -2.79 -1.06 -6.92
N LEU A 100 -2.76 0.28 -6.91
CA LEU A 100 -1.53 1.08 -6.91
C LEU A 100 -1.28 1.80 -5.59
N MET A 101 -2.27 2.55 -5.06
CA MET A 101 -2.06 3.38 -3.86
C MET A 101 -1.79 2.55 -2.62
N ILE A 102 -2.31 1.34 -2.54
CA ILE A 102 -2.11 0.42 -1.41
C ILE A 102 -0.64 0.19 -1.07
N HIS A 103 0.25 0.18 -2.07
CA HIS A 103 1.69 0.06 -1.85
C HIS A 103 2.27 1.28 -1.15
N ASP A 104 1.87 2.47 -1.58
CA ASP A 104 2.35 3.74 -1.02
C ASP A 104 1.71 4.00 0.35
N LEU A 105 0.44 3.61 0.53
CA LEU A 105 -0.23 3.63 1.84
C LEU A 105 0.52 2.77 2.85
N ASP A 106 0.84 1.54 2.48
CA ASP A 106 1.56 0.61 3.36
C ASP A 106 2.93 1.14 3.78
N VAL A 107 3.71 1.67 2.82
CA VAL A 107 5.02 2.28 3.06
C VAL A 107 4.90 3.50 3.98
N VAL A 108 3.97 4.43 3.69
CA VAL A 108 3.80 5.67 4.46
C VAL A 108 3.34 5.38 5.88
N LEU A 109 2.39 4.47 6.08
CA LEU A 109 1.91 4.08 7.41
C LEU A 109 3.02 3.42 8.25
N ALA A 110 3.81 2.54 7.62
CA ALA A 110 4.94 1.88 8.29
C ALA A 110 6.06 2.87 8.65
N PHE A 111 6.29 3.88 7.81
CA PHE A 111 7.35 4.86 7.99
C PHE A 111 7.01 5.94 9.04
N VAL A 112 5.81 6.52 8.96
CA VAL A 112 5.40 7.62 9.85
C VAL A 112 5.15 7.15 11.28
N LYS A 113 4.71 5.91 11.47
CA LYS A 113 4.48 5.26 12.79
C LYS A 113 3.62 6.11 13.75
N SER A 114 2.61 6.78 13.20
CA SER A 114 1.66 7.63 13.94
C SER A 114 0.25 7.39 13.45
N GLN A 115 -0.74 7.66 14.32
CA GLN A 115 -2.14 7.50 13.98
C GLN A 115 -2.57 8.49 12.90
N VAL A 116 -3.30 8.03 11.87
CA VAL A 116 -3.98 8.88 10.90
C VAL A 116 -5.20 9.52 11.57
N VAL A 117 -5.26 10.84 11.57
CA VAL A 117 -6.36 11.62 12.18
C VAL A 117 -7.30 12.24 11.15
N SER A 118 -6.88 12.34 9.89
CA SER A 118 -7.73 12.86 8.81
C SER A 118 -7.31 12.28 7.47
N VAL A 119 -8.31 11.99 6.65
CA VAL A 119 -8.17 11.53 5.26
C VAL A 119 -9.02 12.42 4.37
N ASP A 120 -8.41 12.96 3.32
CA ASP A 120 -9.08 13.67 2.23
C ASP A 120 -8.68 13.02 0.91
N SER A 121 -9.65 12.46 0.18
CA SER A 121 -9.40 11.65 -1.00
C SER A 121 -10.33 11.98 -2.14
N VAL A 122 -9.80 11.94 -3.36
CA VAL A 122 -10.56 11.99 -4.59
C VAL A 122 -10.11 10.88 -5.53
N GLY A 123 -11.06 10.23 -6.18
CA GLY A 123 -10.83 9.24 -7.23
C GLY A 123 -11.69 9.54 -8.45
N ILE A 124 -11.12 9.47 -9.64
CA ILE A 124 -11.77 9.82 -10.90
C ILE A 124 -11.65 8.68 -11.90
N PRO A 125 -12.77 8.15 -12.44
CA PRO A 125 -12.77 7.26 -13.59
C PRO A 125 -12.51 8.08 -14.88
N VAL A 126 -11.63 7.58 -15.75
CA VAL A 126 -11.29 8.22 -17.02
C VAL A 126 -11.53 7.26 -18.19
N LEU A 127 -10.97 6.06 -18.13
CA LEU A 127 -11.07 5.02 -19.16
C LEU A 127 -11.83 3.77 -18.69
N SER A 128 -11.92 3.56 -17.38
CA SER A 128 -12.60 2.41 -16.79
C SER A 128 -13.82 2.81 -15.95
N LYS A 129 -14.51 1.83 -15.36
CA LYS A 129 -15.69 2.06 -14.49
C LYS A 129 -15.28 2.43 -13.05
N SER A 130 -14.09 2.07 -12.62
CA SER A 130 -13.51 2.43 -11.33
C SER A 130 -12.54 3.60 -11.50
N GLU A 131 -12.02 4.15 -10.40
CA GLU A 131 -11.07 5.23 -10.45
C GLU A 131 -9.76 4.82 -11.17
N ASP A 132 -9.36 5.63 -12.15
CA ASP A 132 -8.11 5.48 -12.91
C ASP A 132 -7.02 6.45 -12.42
N ILE A 133 -7.44 7.49 -11.71
CA ILE A 133 -6.59 8.46 -11.02
C ILE A 133 -7.14 8.62 -9.61
N ALA A 134 -6.26 8.68 -8.62
CA ALA A 134 -6.63 9.03 -7.26
C ALA A 134 -5.55 9.88 -6.58
N ASN A 135 -5.99 10.81 -5.75
CA ASN A 135 -5.14 11.59 -4.86
C ASN A 135 -5.69 11.50 -3.45
N THR A 136 -4.80 11.28 -2.48
CA THR A 136 -5.16 11.17 -1.08
C THR A 136 -4.22 12.01 -0.23
N ARG A 137 -4.77 12.80 0.66
CA ARG A 137 -4.05 13.50 1.72
C ARG A 137 -4.34 12.84 3.05
N LEU A 138 -3.28 12.39 3.72
CA LEU A 138 -3.32 11.89 5.10
C LEU A 138 -2.73 12.92 6.03
N ARG A 139 -3.38 13.12 7.20
CA ARG A 139 -2.80 13.87 8.32
C ARG A 139 -2.60 12.92 9.49
N PHE A 140 -1.45 13.02 10.12
CA PHE A 140 -1.07 12.18 11.25
C PHE A 140 -1.09 12.94 12.56
N ALA A 141 -1.31 12.24 13.68
CA ALA A 141 -1.36 12.83 15.02
C ALA A 141 -0.05 13.52 15.42
N ASN A 142 1.11 13.08 14.89
CA ASN A 142 2.41 13.71 15.10
C ASN A 142 2.64 14.98 14.23
N GLY A 143 1.63 15.41 13.46
CA GLY A 143 1.67 16.58 12.59
C GLY A 143 2.24 16.33 11.18
N CYS A 144 2.72 15.10 10.88
CA CYS A 144 3.12 14.76 9.53
C CYS A 144 1.92 14.80 8.56
N VAL A 145 2.18 15.21 7.32
CA VAL A 145 1.20 15.17 6.23
C VAL A 145 1.77 14.36 5.08
N ALA A 146 0.97 13.46 4.51
CA ALA A 146 1.35 12.72 3.31
C ALA A 146 0.34 12.95 2.17
N ASN A 147 0.85 13.26 0.98
CA ASN A 147 0.08 13.34 -0.26
C ASN A 147 0.47 12.16 -1.16
N LEU A 148 -0.52 11.35 -1.51
CA LEU A 148 -0.33 10.19 -2.37
C LEU A 148 -1.08 10.40 -3.68
N THR A 149 -0.38 10.30 -4.80
CA THR A 149 -0.96 10.42 -6.14
C THR A 149 -0.69 9.17 -6.94
N VAL A 150 -1.75 8.56 -7.44
CA VAL A 150 -1.67 7.38 -8.29
C VAL A 150 -2.48 7.57 -9.57
N SER A 151 -1.97 7.03 -10.68
CA SER A 151 -2.66 7.04 -11.97
C SER A 151 -2.25 5.84 -12.80
N ARG A 152 -3.21 5.24 -13.48
CA ARG A 152 -2.97 4.22 -14.52
C ARG A 152 -3.28 4.72 -15.93
N VAL A 153 -3.43 6.03 -16.11
CA VAL A 153 -3.70 6.69 -17.41
C VAL A 153 -2.65 7.77 -17.73
N SER A 154 -1.47 7.67 -17.13
CA SER A 154 -0.37 8.58 -17.37
C SER A 154 0.56 8.02 -18.44
N PRO A 155 1.08 8.84 -19.39
CA PRO A 155 2.00 8.36 -20.42
C PRO A 155 3.35 7.92 -19.83
N GLU A 156 3.74 8.52 -18.72
CA GLU A 156 4.99 8.22 -18.04
C GLU A 156 4.83 7.17 -16.94
N ARG A 157 5.89 6.41 -16.70
CA ARG A 157 5.99 5.51 -15.54
C ARG A 157 6.82 6.18 -14.46
N MET A 158 6.23 6.34 -13.28
CA MET A 158 6.90 6.94 -12.11
C MET A 158 6.58 6.12 -10.86
N ARG A 159 7.60 5.92 -10.02
CA ARG A 159 7.45 5.34 -8.67
C ARG A 159 8.39 6.06 -7.73
N LYS A 160 7.95 7.20 -7.21
CA LYS A 160 8.80 8.11 -6.41
C LYS A 160 8.20 8.41 -5.06
N ILE A 161 9.07 8.53 -4.07
CA ILE A 161 8.75 9.09 -2.77
C ILE A 161 9.68 10.26 -2.48
N ARG A 162 9.13 11.34 -1.95
CA ARG A 162 9.86 12.50 -1.45
C ARG A 162 9.49 12.71 0.00
N VAL A 163 10.50 12.89 0.84
CA VAL A 163 10.32 13.11 2.27
C VAL A 163 11.03 14.39 2.67
N PHE A 164 10.31 15.25 3.36
CA PHE A 164 10.83 16.44 3.99
C PHE A 164 10.83 16.17 5.51
N SER A 165 12.01 16.08 6.07
CA SER A 165 12.21 15.80 7.51
C SER A 165 12.58 17.08 8.25
N GLY A 166 12.09 17.19 9.48
CA GLY A 166 12.46 18.22 10.46
C GLY A 166 13.54 17.75 11.42
N GLY A 167 13.55 18.35 12.62
CA GLY A 167 14.48 18.01 13.69
C GLY A 167 15.81 18.74 13.63
N GLU A 168 16.81 18.23 14.31
CA GLU A 168 18.16 18.85 14.40
C GLU A 168 18.90 18.85 13.05
N MET A 169 18.59 17.86 12.18
CA MET A 169 19.16 17.74 10.84
C MET A 169 18.05 17.71 9.79
N PRO A 170 17.49 18.88 9.42
CA PRO A 170 16.46 18.95 8.39
C PRO A 170 16.98 18.40 7.06
N SER A 171 16.16 17.58 6.38
CA SER A 171 16.57 16.95 5.14
C SER A 171 15.44 16.91 4.11
N TYR A 172 15.83 16.98 2.84
CA TYR A 172 14.98 16.65 1.70
C TYR A 172 15.54 15.39 1.03
N ILE A 173 14.72 14.37 0.94
CA ILE A 173 15.08 13.08 0.36
C ILE A 173 14.12 12.81 -0.79
N SER A 174 14.67 12.48 -1.96
CA SER A 174 13.90 12.08 -3.14
C SER A 174 14.41 10.73 -3.62
N LEU A 175 13.54 9.72 -3.61
CA LEU A 175 13.90 8.35 -3.97
C LEU A 175 13.01 7.86 -5.12
N ASP A 176 13.63 7.12 -6.04
CA ASP A 176 12.96 6.47 -7.15
C ASP A 176 13.04 4.94 -6.96
N TYR A 177 11.89 4.31 -6.68
CA TYR A 177 11.80 2.86 -6.45
C TYR A 177 12.15 2.03 -7.69
N ARG A 178 11.90 2.57 -8.88
CA ARG A 178 12.17 1.88 -10.13
C ARG A 178 13.65 1.92 -10.48
N GLU A 179 14.25 3.10 -10.36
CA GLU A 179 15.64 3.32 -10.72
C GLU A 179 16.60 2.91 -9.60
N GLN A 180 16.07 2.58 -8.41
CA GLN A 180 16.83 2.25 -7.19
C GLN A 180 17.88 3.31 -6.86
N LYS A 181 17.49 4.59 -6.93
CA LYS A 181 18.38 5.73 -6.69
C LYS A 181 17.66 6.89 -6.02
N GLY A 182 18.45 7.80 -5.49
CA GLY A 182 18.00 9.03 -4.85
C GLY A 182 19.12 10.02 -4.66
#